data_c43ed8c5f6baa2010053940db73045f6
#
_entry.id   c43ed8c5f6baa2010053940db73045f6
#
_cell.length_a   1.000
_cell.length_b   1.000
_cell.length_c   1.000
_cell.angle_alpha   90.00
_cell.angle_beta   90.00
_cell.angle_gamma   90.00
#
_symmetry.space_group_name_H-M   'P 1'
#
loop_
_entity.id
_entity.type
_entity.pdbx_description
1 polymer ?
#
loop_
_entity_poly.entity_id
_entity_poly.type
_entity_poly.pdbx_seq_one_letter_code
_entity_poly.pdbx_strand_id
1 'polypeptide(L)'
;MFSSINQLPNRIPPSDRPDPKAAQALQEGLGGQFGEMRTMMQYLFQNMNFRGEAKAYQDLLRSIATEEMGHVELVSNTINMLLEGASSPMPSDFHDSQLPLSVALDSPNIHHFLVAGQSSRPVDAAGNPWSATYVYDSGNLVLNMLYNLMLEATGRLQKCRLYQMSNNKAFRATVSYLIVRDLAHEKVFAKALETLGVNWNKALPVPKLDTSGMPEVKELESINLHNQQWTFTDESSGLSKIFNGSSPFDDGGELEAIDGVPEGAPIPNLPDAPQEFASGLDGELKKLTQQIQQMETTTISSSSSTTASRKK
;
A
#
# COMPACT_ATOMS: atom_id res chain seq x y z
N MET A 1 -3.31 5.81 -19.10
CA MET A 1 -2.16 6.52 -18.49
C MET A 1 -2.48 6.67 -17.02
N PHE A 2 -1.51 6.41 -16.16
CA PHE A 2 -1.63 6.65 -14.71
C PHE A 2 -1.11 8.05 -14.40
N SER A 3 -1.76 8.75 -13.50
CA SER A 3 -1.25 9.97 -12.87
C SER A 3 -0.96 9.69 -11.41
N SER A 4 0.03 10.35 -10.82
CA SER A 4 0.34 10.22 -9.40
C SER A 4 0.06 11.51 -8.67
N ILE A 5 -0.31 11.39 -7.41
CA ILE A 5 -0.36 12.48 -6.44
C ILE A 5 0.77 12.26 -5.43
N ASN A 6 1.37 13.32 -4.96
CA ASN A 6 2.47 13.23 -3.98
C ASN A 6 1.92 13.08 -2.55
N GLN A 7 1.13 12.02 -2.34
CA GLN A 7 0.45 11.70 -1.08
C GLN A 7 0.30 10.20 -0.93
N LEU A 8 0.33 9.71 0.30
CA LEU A 8 0.04 8.31 0.62
C LEU A 8 -1.45 8.09 0.85
N PRO A 9 -1.97 6.88 0.63
CA PRO A 9 -3.39 6.58 0.85
C PRO A 9 -3.79 6.60 2.34
N ASN A 10 -2.82 6.50 3.25
CA ASN A 10 -3.06 6.58 4.70
C ASN A 10 -1.89 7.30 5.38
N ARG A 11 -2.18 7.91 6.52
CA ARG A 11 -1.17 8.55 7.35
C ARG A 11 -0.34 7.52 8.10
N ILE A 12 0.98 7.65 8.01
CA ILE A 12 1.93 6.87 8.81
C ILE A 12 2.32 7.72 10.03
N PRO A 13 1.92 7.34 11.25
CA PRO A 13 2.38 8.03 12.46
C PRO A 13 3.88 7.79 12.65
N PRO A 14 4.62 8.74 13.25
CA PRO A 14 6.04 8.56 13.51
C PRO A 14 6.32 7.30 14.34
N SER A 15 7.39 6.60 14.00
CA SER A 15 7.89 5.50 14.81
C SER A 15 8.63 6.06 16.04
N ASP A 16 8.34 5.51 17.22
CA ASP A 16 8.98 5.97 18.46
C ASP A 16 10.45 5.50 18.55
N ARG A 17 10.82 4.47 17.80
CA ARG A 17 12.16 3.85 17.75
C ARG A 17 12.30 2.98 16.51
N PRO A 18 13.53 2.71 16.07
CA PRO A 18 13.78 1.72 15.02
C PRO A 18 13.20 0.34 15.39
N ASP A 19 12.61 -0.32 14.41
CA ASP A 19 12.09 -1.68 14.56
C ASP A 19 12.41 -2.51 13.30
N PRO A 20 13.68 -2.94 13.11
CA PRO A 20 14.09 -3.72 11.94
C PRO A 20 13.37 -5.07 11.82
N LYS A 21 12.90 -5.64 12.94
CA LYS A 21 12.13 -6.91 12.91
C LYS A 21 10.72 -6.69 12.35
N ALA A 22 10.08 -5.58 12.72
CA ALA A 22 8.80 -5.19 12.12
C ALA A 22 8.98 -4.84 10.63
N ALA A 23 10.04 -4.12 10.28
CA ALA A 23 10.36 -3.82 8.88
C ALA A 23 10.51 -5.10 8.05
N GLN A 24 11.24 -6.11 8.57
CA GLN A 24 11.37 -7.39 7.91
C GLN A 24 10.04 -8.13 7.78
N ALA A 25 9.23 -8.18 8.84
CA ALA A 25 7.93 -8.81 8.78
C ALA A 25 7.03 -8.15 7.72
N LEU A 26 7.09 -6.82 7.63
CA LEU A 26 6.31 -6.05 6.65
C LEU A 26 6.78 -6.28 5.21
N GLN A 27 8.04 -6.70 4.99
CA GLN A 27 8.52 -7.11 3.66
C GLN A 27 7.69 -8.27 3.08
N GLU A 28 7.15 -9.17 3.92
CA GLU A 28 6.22 -10.20 3.44
C GLU A 28 4.97 -9.59 2.83
N GLY A 29 4.44 -8.52 3.45
CA GLY A 29 3.32 -7.76 2.92
C GLY A 29 3.64 -6.98 1.65
N LEU A 30 4.91 -6.68 1.38
CA LEU A 30 5.34 -5.99 0.16
C LEU A 30 5.59 -6.97 -0.99
N GLY A 31 6.60 -7.80 -0.87
CA GLY A 31 7.14 -8.65 -1.94
C GLY A 31 6.88 -10.14 -1.77
N GLY A 32 6.15 -10.55 -0.73
CA GLY A 32 5.75 -11.93 -0.53
C GLY A 32 4.71 -12.41 -1.55
N GLN A 33 4.43 -13.71 -1.51
CA GLN A 33 3.50 -14.35 -2.45
C GLN A 33 2.08 -13.76 -2.41
N PHE A 34 1.65 -13.19 -1.30
CA PHE A 34 0.35 -12.55 -1.10
C PHE A 34 0.50 -11.08 -0.68
N GLY A 35 1.62 -10.45 -1.07
CA GLY A 35 1.91 -9.05 -0.80
C GLY A 35 1.40 -8.11 -1.88
N GLU A 36 1.46 -6.79 -1.61
CA GLU A 36 0.90 -5.71 -2.43
C GLU A 36 1.49 -5.66 -3.85
N MET A 37 2.76 -6.04 -4.02
CA MET A 37 3.34 -6.13 -5.37
C MET A 37 2.64 -7.18 -6.25
N ARG A 38 2.16 -8.27 -5.65
CA ARG A 38 1.44 -9.29 -6.40
C ARG A 38 0.05 -8.82 -6.79
N THR A 39 -0.74 -8.28 -5.84
CA THR A 39 -2.09 -7.80 -6.11
C THR A 39 -2.06 -6.71 -7.17
N MET A 40 -1.17 -5.72 -7.03
CA MET A 40 -0.93 -4.69 -8.02
C MET A 40 -0.66 -5.27 -9.41
N MET A 41 0.34 -6.13 -9.56
CA MET A 41 0.74 -6.66 -10.85
C MET A 41 -0.31 -7.60 -11.45
N GLN A 42 -0.98 -8.40 -10.63
CA GLN A 42 -2.01 -9.32 -11.10
C GLN A 42 -3.20 -8.55 -11.67
N TYR A 43 -3.72 -7.55 -10.96
CA TYR A 43 -4.87 -6.77 -11.42
C TYR A 43 -4.51 -5.87 -12.60
N LEU A 44 -3.27 -5.36 -12.63
CA LEU A 44 -2.77 -4.57 -13.74
C LEU A 44 -2.72 -5.39 -15.05
N PHE A 45 -2.19 -6.61 -15.02
CA PHE A 45 -2.14 -7.48 -16.19
C PHE A 45 -3.51 -8.00 -16.60
N GLN A 46 -4.34 -8.44 -15.65
CA GLN A 46 -5.72 -8.84 -15.95
C GLN A 46 -6.52 -7.68 -16.59
N ASN A 47 -6.39 -6.46 -16.06
CA ASN A 47 -7.02 -5.28 -16.64
C ASN A 47 -6.57 -5.05 -18.10
N MET A 48 -5.28 -5.17 -18.41
CA MET A 48 -4.77 -4.96 -19.77
C MET A 48 -5.25 -6.03 -20.75
N ASN A 49 -5.55 -7.23 -20.26
CA ASN A 49 -5.92 -8.39 -21.08
C ASN A 49 -7.43 -8.47 -21.35
N PHE A 50 -8.29 -7.86 -20.54
CA PHE A 50 -9.72 -7.80 -20.80
C PHE A 50 -10.08 -6.78 -21.89
N ARG A 51 -11.05 -7.13 -22.76
CA ARG A 51 -11.44 -6.35 -23.95
C ARG A 51 -12.93 -6.50 -24.23
N GLY A 52 -13.41 -5.65 -25.14
CA GLY A 52 -14.76 -5.72 -25.66
C GLY A 52 -15.82 -5.53 -24.58
N GLU A 53 -16.72 -6.48 -24.43
CA GLU A 53 -17.83 -6.41 -23.47
C GLU A 53 -17.39 -6.46 -22.00
N ALA A 54 -16.16 -6.93 -21.72
CA ALA A 54 -15.60 -6.96 -20.38
C ALA A 54 -15.11 -5.60 -19.87
N LYS A 55 -15.38 -4.50 -20.58
CA LYS A 55 -14.87 -3.14 -20.24
C LYS A 55 -15.21 -2.71 -18.81
N ALA A 56 -16.40 -3.00 -18.30
CA ALA A 56 -16.77 -2.63 -16.94
C ALA A 56 -15.86 -3.30 -15.89
N TYR A 57 -15.48 -4.55 -16.11
CA TYR A 57 -14.54 -5.30 -15.25
C TYR A 57 -13.10 -4.88 -15.47
N GLN A 58 -12.76 -4.42 -16.67
CA GLN A 58 -11.47 -3.78 -16.94
C GLN A 58 -11.31 -2.51 -16.12
N ASP A 59 -12.33 -1.65 -16.08
CA ASP A 59 -12.30 -0.41 -15.30
C ASP A 59 -12.20 -0.72 -13.79
N LEU A 60 -12.96 -1.71 -13.30
CA LEU A 60 -12.88 -2.19 -11.92
C LEU A 60 -11.48 -2.64 -11.55
N LEU A 61 -10.86 -3.52 -12.34
CA LEU A 61 -9.50 -4.01 -12.08
C LEU A 61 -8.46 -2.89 -12.15
N ARG A 62 -8.65 -1.92 -13.05
CA ARG A 62 -7.76 -0.75 -13.15
C ARG A 62 -7.81 0.10 -11.90
N SER A 63 -8.99 0.32 -11.35
CA SER A 63 -9.18 1.10 -10.13
C SER A 63 -8.47 0.42 -8.95
N ILE A 64 -8.68 -0.89 -8.76
CA ILE A 64 -8.01 -1.64 -7.70
C ILE A 64 -6.48 -1.66 -7.93
N ALA A 65 -6.01 -1.95 -9.15
CA ALA A 65 -4.58 -1.95 -9.45
C ALA A 65 -3.91 -0.59 -9.16
N THR A 66 -4.63 0.51 -9.38
CA THR A 66 -4.14 1.85 -9.06
C THR A 66 -4.05 2.05 -7.54
N GLU A 67 -5.02 1.56 -6.80
CA GLU A 67 -4.99 1.60 -5.33
C GLU A 67 -3.84 0.76 -4.78
N GLU A 68 -3.61 -0.44 -5.32
CA GLU A 68 -2.51 -1.32 -4.93
C GLU A 68 -1.12 -0.70 -5.17
N MET A 69 -0.96 0.18 -6.17
CA MET A 69 0.27 0.96 -6.31
C MET A 69 0.49 1.88 -5.11
N GLY A 70 -0.58 2.51 -4.61
CA GLY A 70 -0.54 3.29 -3.37
C GLY A 70 -0.23 2.44 -2.14
N HIS A 71 -0.72 1.19 -2.08
CA HIS A 71 -0.39 0.24 -1.01
C HIS A 71 1.10 -0.15 -1.03
N VAL A 72 1.67 -0.42 -2.20
CA VAL A 72 3.12 -0.65 -2.35
C VAL A 72 3.93 0.54 -1.83
N GLU A 73 3.51 1.76 -2.16
CA GLU A 73 4.16 2.98 -1.71
C GLU A 73 4.02 3.16 -0.18
N LEU A 74 2.83 2.93 0.36
CA LEU A 74 2.55 3.01 1.81
C LEU A 74 3.42 2.03 2.60
N VAL A 75 3.48 0.76 2.17
CA VAL A 75 4.28 -0.28 2.82
C VAL A 75 5.77 0.05 2.74
N SER A 76 6.25 0.49 1.58
CA SER A 76 7.66 0.85 1.38
C SER A 76 8.09 2.01 2.27
N ASN A 77 7.28 3.07 2.37
CA ASN A 77 7.54 4.20 3.27
C ASN A 77 7.52 3.78 4.74
N THR A 78 6.63 2.86 5.13
CA THR A 78 6.57 2.34 6.48
C THR A 78 7.82 1.52 6.82
N ILE A 79 8.28 0.67 5.91
CA ILE A 79 9.54 -0.08 6.10
C ILE A 79 10.71 0.89 6.29
N ASN A 80 10.83 1.91 5.44
CA ASN A 80 11.88 2.91 5.54
C ASN A 80 11.83 3.63 6.90
N MET A 81 10.65 4.02 7.36
CA MET A 81 10.45 4.66 8.68
C MET A 81 10.84 3.73 9.84
N LEU A 82 10.51 2.44 9.75
CA LEU A 82 10.88 1.45 10.78
C LEU A 82 12.38 1.20 10.86
N LEU A 83 13.10 1.43 9.75
CA LEU A 83 14.56 1.28 9.67
C LEU A 83 15.29 2.59 10.03
N GLU A 84 14.60 3.73 10.08
CA GLU A 84 15.20 5.01 10.41
C GLU A 84 15.88 4.97 11.78
N GLY A 85 17.14 5.42 11.84
CA GLY A 85 17.94 5.41 13.05
C GLY A 85 18.40 4.02 13.51
N ALA A 86 18.09 2.95 12.76
CA ALA A 86 18.59 1.60 13.05
C ALA A 86 20.11 1.47 12.83
N SER A 87 20.66 2.28 11.90
CA SER A 87 22.11 2.50 11.80
C SER A 87 22.39 3.95 12.13
N SER A 88 23.03 4.22 13.25
CA SER A 88 23.57 5.56 13.49
C SER A 88 24.68 5.88 12.49
N PRO A 89 24.83 7.15 12.05
CA PRO A 89 26.04 7.56 11.35
C PRO A 89 27.25 7.11 12.15
N MET A 90 28.30 6.64 11.49
CA MET A 90 29.52 6.17 12.15
C MET A 90 29.94 7.15 13.23
N PRO A 91 30.13 6.72 14.49
CA PRO A 91 30.76 7.57 15.50
C PRO A 91 32.11 8.04 14.98
N SER A 92 32.47 9.30 15.25
CA SER A 92 33.76 9.86 14.88
C SER A 92 34.96 9.05 15.44
N ASP A 93 34.70 8.20 16.42
CA ASP A 93 35.68 7.33 17.06
C ASP A 93 35.39 5.86 16.74
N PHE A 94 36.18 5.29 15.85
CA PHE A 94 36.13 3.91 15.37
C PHE A 94 36.25 2.82 16.47
N HIS A 95 36.29 3.21 17.74
CA HIS A 95 36.52 2.33 18.87
C HIS A 95 35.29 1.96 19.68
N ASP A 96 34.09 2.46 19.29
CA ASP A 96 32.87 2.10 19.98
C ASP A 96 32.36 0.75 19.43
N SER A 97 32.11 -0.19 20.34
CA SER A 97 31.61 -1.53 20.04
C SER A 97 30.16 -1.55 19.49
N GLN A 98 29.55 -0.41 19.34
CA GLN A 98 28.24 -0.23 18.72
C GLN A 98 28.35 0.29 17.27
N LEU A 99 29.06 -0.44 16.43
CA LEU A 99 29.03 -0.17 15.00
C LEU A 99 27.58 -0.24 14.47
N PRO A 100 27.19 0.63 13.55
CA PRO A 100 25.87 0.56 12.88
C PRO A 100 25.53 -0.84 12.37
N LEU A 101 26.52 -1.58 11.92
CA LEU A 101 26.42 -2.99 11.54
C LEU A 101 26.01 -3.93 12.68
N SER A 102 26.27 -3.60 13.95
CA SER A 102 25.84 -4.47 15.06
C SER A 102 24.32 -4.52 15.19
N VAL A 103 23.65 -3.39 14.95
CA VAL A 103 22.17 -3.34 14.89
C VAL A 103 21.65 -4.06 13.64
N ALA A 104 22.38 -3.95 12.53
CA ALA A 104 22.06 -4.70 11.31
C ALA A 104 22.24 -6.22 11.48
N LEU A 105 23.22 -6.67 12.28
CA LEU A 105 23.44 -8.08 12.58
C LEU A 105 22.35 -8.68 13.47
N ASP A 106 21.68 -7.87 14.31
CA ASP A 106 20.49 -8.28 15.03
C ASP A 106 19.22 -8.29 14.15
N SER A 107 19.31 -7.74 12.94
CA SER A 107 18.23 -7.81 11.96
C SER A 107 18.33 -9.10 11.17
N PRO A 108 17.24 -9.88 11.10
CA PRO A 108 17.22 -11.12 10.32
C PRO A 108 17.42 -10.88 8.80
N ASN A 109 17.20 -9.66 8.30
CA ASN A 109 17.42 -9.29 6.90
C ASN A 109 18.46 -8.19 6.78
N ILE A 110 19.73 -8.60 6.79
CA ILE A 110 20.87 -7.68 6.62
C ILE A 110 20.90 -6.97 5.25
N HIS A 111 20.15 -7.46 4.27
CA HIS A 111 20.07 -6.85 2.94
C HIS A 111 19.43 -5.46 2.97
N HIS A 112 18.57 -5.14 3.94
CA HIS A 112 18.07 -3.79 4.13
C HIS A 112 19.21 -2.77 4.29
N PHE A 113 20.29 -3.17 4.95
CA PHE A 113 21.44 -2.32 5.22
C PHE A 113 22.52 -2.45 4.15
N LEU A 114 22.97 -3.68 3.85
CA LEU A 114 24.11 -3.91 2.96
C LEU A 114 23.82 -3.62 1.48
N VAL A 115 22.57 -3.78 1.05
CA VAL A 115 22.21 -3.65 -0.38
C VAL A 115 21.35 -2.41 -0.62
N ALA A 116 20.42 -2.11 0.27
CA ALA A 116 19.42 -1.07 0.07
C ALA A 116 19.65 0.21 0.91
N GLY A 117 20.74 0.30 1.68
CA GLY A 117 21.06 1.50 2.46
C GLY A 117 19.91 1.91 3.40
N GLN A 118 19.43 0.99 4.24
CA GLN A 118 18.27 1.17 5.13
C GLN A 118 16.91 1.35 4.43
N SER A 119 16.69 0.70 3.31
CA SER A 119 15.45 0.88 2.55
C SER A 119 14.72 -0.42 2.29
N SER A 120 13.43 -0.30 1.96
CA SER A 120 12.59 -1.39 1.47
C SER A 120 13.13 -1.97 0.17
N ARG A 121 12.75 -3.22 -0.12
CA ARG A 121 13.17 -3.94 -1.32
C ARG A 121 11.99 -4.73 -1.91
N PRO A 122 12.01 -5.05 -3.21
CA PRO A 122 11.02 -5.92 -3.85
C PRO A 122 11.31 -7.40 -3.52
N VAL A 123 11.27 -7.75 -2.23
CA VAL A 123 11.55 -9.09 -1.70
C VAL A 123 10.54 -9.47 -0.63
N ASP A 124 10.43 -10.76 -0.33
CA ASP A 124 9.69 -11.26 0.83
C ASP A 124 10.46 -11.07 2.16
N ALA A 125 9.88 -11.51 3.27
CA ALA A 125 10.52 -11.41 4.59
C ALA A 125 11.79 -12.24 4.74
N ALA A 126 12.00 -13.26 3.91
CA ALA A 126 13.21 -14.07 3.89
C ALA A 126 14.29 -13.51 2.93
N GLY A 127 13.99 -12.43 2.21
CA GLY A 127 14.89 -11.81 1.24
C GLY A 127 14.84 -12.45 -0.15
N ASN A 128 13.87 -13.33 -0.43
CA ASN A 128 13.69 -13.89 -1.75
C ASN A 128 13.10 -12.81 -2.68
N PRO A 129 13.65 -12.63 -3.89
CA PRO A 129 13.12 -11.67 -4.84
C PRO A 129 11.66 -11.94 -5.19
N TRP A 130 10.86 -10.87 -5.31
CA TRP A 130 9.52 -10.98 -5.86
C TRP A 130 9.55 -11.65 -7.25
N SER A 131 8.56 -12.51 -7.51
CA SER A 131 8.53 -13.29 -8.75
C SER A 131 7.26 -13.01 -9.55
N ALA A 132 7.42 -12.74 -10.86
CA ALA A 132 6.30 -12.63 -11.80
C ALA A 132 5.47 -13.93 -11.91
N THR A 133 5.99 -15.06 -11.47
CA THR A 133 5.26 -16.33 -11.40
C THR A 133 4.12 -16.32 -10.39
N TYR A 134 4.06 -15.35 -9.49
CA TYR A 134 2.93 -15.15 -8.58
C TYR A 134 1.68 -14.64 -9.30
N VAL A 135 1.84 -13.98 -10.44
CA VAL A 135 0.72 -13.39 -11.20
C VAL A 135 -0.12 -14.49 -11.85
N TYR A 136 -1.40 -14.52 -11.52
CA TYR A 136 -2.37 -15.40 -12.15
C TYR A 136 -3.24 -14.61 -13.13
N ASP A 137 -3.30 -15.09 -14.36
CA ASP A 137 -4.23 -14.61 -15.38
C ASP A 137 -4.63 -15.78 -16.30
N SER A 138 -5.87 -16.20 -16.21
CA SER A 138 -6.40 -17.31 -17.00
C SER A 138 -6.97 -16.88 -18.36
N GLY A 139 -7.15 -15.56 -18.56
CA GLY A 139 -7.92 -15.02 -19.69
C GLY A 139 -9.44 -15.28 -19.56
N ASN A 140 -9.90 -15.91 -18.49
CA ASN A 140 -11.32 -16.14 -18.20
C ASN A 140 -11.78 -15.21 -17.06
N LEU A 141 -12.80 -14.40 -17.33
CA LEU A 141 -13.27 -13.38 -16.40
C LEU A 141 -13.73 -13.98 -15.06
N VAL A 142 -14.52 -15.04 -15.08
CA VAL A 142 -15.04 -15.67 -13.86
C VAL A 142 -13.92 -16.29 -13.04
N LEU A 143 -13.00 -17.02 -13.67
CA LEU A 143 -11.87 -17.64 -12.97
C LEU A 143 -10.94 -16.58 -12.37
N ASN A 144 -10.70 -15.49 -13.10
CA ASN A 144 -9.89 -14.39 -12.58
C ASN A 144 -10.56 -13.73 -11.36
N MET A 145 -11.87 -13.45 -11.40
CA MET A 145 -12.60 -12.86 -10.26
C MET A 145 -12.63 -13.79 -9.03
N LEU A 146 -12.85 -15.11 -9.24
CA LEU A 146 -12.79 -16.10 -8.14
C LEU A 146 -11.41 -16.16 -7.51
N TYR A 147 -10.37 -16.15 -8.35
CA TYR A 147 -9.00 -16.19 -7.85
C TYR A 147 -8.62 -14.90 -7.10
N ASN A 148 -9.06 -13.75 -7.60
CA ASN A 148 -8.82 -12.46 -6.96
C ASN A 148 -9.52 -12.39 -5.59
N LEU A 149 -10.77 -12.85 -5.47
CA LEU A 149 -11.47 -12.94 -4.17
C LEU A 149 -10.69 -13.81 -3.17
N MET A 150 -10.18 -14.97 -3.60
CA MET A 150 -9.35 -15.82 -2.76
C MET A 150 -8.02 -15.16 -2.41
N LEU A 151 -7.41 -14.43 -3.34
CA LEU A 151 -6.15 -13.74 -3.13
C LEU A 151 -6.28 -12.67 -2.04
N GLU A 152 -7.31 -11.81 -2.12
CA GLU A 152 -7.58 -10.79 -1.11
C GLU A 152 -7.87 -11.41 0.27
N ALA A 153 -8.73 -12.43 0.33
CA ALA A 153 -9.03 -13.11 1.58
C ALA A 153 -7.78 -13.74 2.23
N THR A 154 -6.87 -14.27 1.42
CA THR A 154 -5.59 -14.84 1.89
C THR A 154 -4.64 -13.73 2.35
N GLY A 155 -4.52 -12.66 1.59
CA GLY A 155 -3.72 -11.47 1.93
C GLY A 155 -4.20 -10.83 3.23
N ARG A 156 -5.51 -10.65 3.39
CA ARG A 156 -6.11 -10.12 4.62
C ARG A 156 -5.83 -10.99 5.84
N LEU A 157 -5.94 -12.32 5.71
CA LEU A 157 -5.56 -13.25 6.79
C LEU A 157 -4.08 -13.10 7.15
N GLN A 158 -3.20 -13.00 6.17
CA GLN A 158 -1.77 -12.77 6.40
C GLN A 158 -1.53 -11.45 7.14
N LYS A 159 -2.20 -10.37 6.74
CA LYS A 159 -2.10 -9.05 7.38
C LYS A 159 -2.63 -9.06 8.82
N CYS A 160 -3.69 -9.84 9.12
CA CYS A 160 -4.14 -10.07 10.49
C CYS A 160 -3.07 -10.75 11.36
N ARG A 161 -2.27 -11.67 10.78
CA ARG A 161 -1.13 -12.27 11.46
C ARG A 161 0.02 -11.28 11.62
N LEU A 162 0.31 -10.48 10.60
CA LEU A 162 1.31 -9.40 10.68
C LEU A 162 0.98 -8.42 11.80
N TYR A 163 -0.27 -7.98 11.92
CA TYR A 163 -0.70 -7.06 12.97
C TYR A 163 -0.26 -7.48 14.37
N GLN A 164 -0.23 -8.78 14.64
CA GLN A 164 0.16 -9.33 15.95
C GLN A 164 1.69 -9.34 16.18
N MET A 165 2.50 -9.08 15.16
CA MET A 165 3.96 -9.20 15.25
C MET A 165 4.65 -7.97 15.84
N SER A 166 4.02 -6.78 15.81
CA SER A 166 4.60 -5.56 16.38
C SER A 166 3.54 -4.65 16.99
N ASN A 167 3.94 -3.92 18.04
CA ASN A 167 3.15 -2.84 18.64
C ASN A 167 3.57 -1.46 18.13
N ASN A 168 4.49 -1.39 17.18
CA ASN A 168 4.93 -0.13 16.61
C ASN A 168 3.75 0.57 15.91
N LYS A 169 3.56 1.85 16.18
CA LYS A 169 2.39 2.63 15.70
C LYS A 169 2.38 2.75 14.17
N ALA A 170 3.54 2.99 13.56
CA ALA A 170 3.64 3.08 12.10
C ALA A 170 3.26 1.73 11.44
N PHE A 171 3.81 0.64 11.97
CA PHE A 171 3.50 -0.71 11.52
C PHE A 171 2.00 -1.03 11.62
N ARG A 172 1.39 -0.77 12.79
CA ARG A 172 -0.04 -1.06 13.02
C ARG A 172 -0.95 -0.19 12.17
N ALA A 173 -0.67 1.09 12.02
CA ALA A 173 -1.46 1.98 11.18
C ALA A 173 -1.47 1.48 9.72
N THR A 174 -0.32 1.09 9.19
CA THR A 174 -0.20 0.55 7.83
C THR A 174 -0.93 -0.78 7.70
N VAL A 175 -0.64 -1.75 8.56
CA VAL A 175 -1.25 -3.09 8.47
C VAL A 175 -2.77 -3.03 8.66
N SER A 176 -3.27 -2.19 9.58
CA SER A 176 -4.72 -2.02 9.79
C SER A 176 -5.42 -1.42 8.59
N TYR A 177 -4.80 -0.42 7.95
CA TYR A 177 -5.32 0.15 6.71
C TYR A 177 -5.47 -0.93 5.63
N LEU A 178 -4.42 -1.71 5.40
CA LEU A 178 -4.43 -2.79 4.40
C LEU A 178 -5.48 -3.87 4.71
N ILE A 179 -5.65 -4.27 5.99
CA ILE A 179 -6.70 -5.23 6.40
C ILE A 179 -8.10 -4.74 6.00
N VAL A 180 -8.36 -3.45 6.17
CA VAL A 180 -9.66 -2.84 5.86
C VAL A 180 -9.84 -2.70 4.34
N ARG A 181 -8.78 -2.38 3.62
CA ARG A 181 -8.83 -2.27 2.15
C ARG A 181 -8.97 -3.63 1.46
N ASP A 182 -8.28 -4.67 1.94
CA ASP A 182 -8.47 -6.02 1.44
C ASP A 182 -9.94 -6.47 1.61
N LEU A 183 -10.59 -6.11 2.72
CA LEU A 183 -12.03 -6.39 2.89
C LEU A 183 -12.89 -5.66 1.85
N ALA A 184 -12.56 -4.42 1.52
CA ALA A 184 -13.24 -3.70 0.44
C ALA A 184 -13.03 -4.41 -0.91
N HIS A 185 -11.80 -4.81 -1.22
CA HIS A 185 -11.47 -5.54 -2.46
C HIS A 185 -12.14 -6.92 -2.53
N GLU A 186 -12.22 -7.66 -1.42
CA GLU A 186 -13.03 -8.89 -1.34
C GLU A 186 -14.47 -8.62 -1.77
N LYS A 187 -15.09 -7.54 -1.26
CA LYS A 187 -16.45 -7.15 -1.61
C LYS A 187 -16.58 -6.76 -3.08
N VAL A 188 -15.59 -6.05 -3.63
CA VAL A 188 -15.57 -5.71 -5.07
C VAL A 188 -15.59 -6.97 -5.92
N PHE A 189 -14.73 -7.96 -5.65
CA PHE A 189 -14.67 -9.19 -6.42
C PHE A 189 -15.90 -10.07 -6.21
N ALA A 190 -16.42 -10.16 -4.99
CA ALA A 190 -17.67 -10.86 -4.70
C ALA A 190 -18.84 -10.24 -5.48
N LYS A 191 -18.93 -8.92 -5.51
CA LYS A 191 -19.97 -8.18 -6.24
C LYS A 191 -19.84 -8.35 -7.75
N ALA A 192 -18.62 -8.33 -8.27
CA ALA A 192 -18.36 -8.63 -9.67
C ALA A 192 -18.84 -10.04 -10.07
N LEU A 193 -18.60 -11.04 -9.22
CA LEU A 193 -19.09 -12.40 -9.42
C LEU A 193 -20.62 -12.50 -9.42
N GLU A 194 -21.30 -11.75 -8.53
CA GLU A 194 -22.76 -11.67 -8.52
C GLU A 194 -23.33 -11.12 -9.84
N THR A 195 -22.71 -10.07 -10.39
CA THR A 195 -23.12 -9.52 -11.70
C THR A 195 -22.88 -10.48 -12.86
N LEU A 196 -21.99 -11.45 -12.71
CA LEU A 196 -21.71 -12.53 -13.65
C LEU A 196 -22.61 -13.76 -13.41
N GLY A 197 -23.57 -13.70 -12.48
CA GLY A 197 -24.47 -14.79 -12.13
C GLY A 197 -23.82 -15.93 -11.36
N VAL A 198 -22.66 -15.70 -10.77
CA VAL A 198 -21.89 -16.71 -10.00
C VAL A 198 -22.29 -16.64 -8.53
N ASN A 199 -22.77 -17.75 -7.97
CA ASN A 199 -22.96 -17.90 -6.55
C ASN A 199 -21.59 -18.18 -5.88
N TRP A 200 -20.82 -17.12 -5.70
CA TRP A 200 -19.44 -17.21 -5.22
C TRP A 200 -19.33 -17.82 -3.82
N ASN A 201 -20.25 -17.51 -2.89
CA ASN A 201 -20.20 -18.01 -1.52
C ASN A 201 -20.40 -19.53 -1.42
N LYS A 202 -21.10 -20.11 -2.37
CA LYS A 202 -21.22 -21.56 -2.49
C LYS A 202 -19.98 -22.19 -3.11
N ALA A 203 -19.35 -21.49 -4.06
CA ALA A 203 -18.16 -21.97 -4.75
C ALA A 203 -16.88 -21.78 -3.90
N LEU A 204 -16.79 -20.66 -3.20
CA LEU A 204 -15.63 -20.24 -2.41
C LEU A 204 -16.11 -19.54 -1.12
N PRO A 205 -16.40 -20.30 -0.04
CA PRO A 205 -16.83 -19.71 1.22
C PRO A 205 -15.65 -18.98 1.87
N VAL A 206 -15.67 -17.65 1.78
CA VAL A 206 -14.64 -16.78 2.40
C VAL A 206 -14.85 -16.77 3.91
N PRO A 207 -13.83 -17.12 4.71
CA PRO A 207 -13.96 -17.13 6.16
C PRO A 207 -14.09 -15.72 6.73
N LYS A 208 -14.97 -15.55 7.72
CA LYS A 208 -15.04 -14.31 8.51
C LYS A 208 -13.81 -14.24 9.42
N LEU A 209 -13.04 -13.18 9.31
CA LEU A 209 -11.90 -12.94 10.18
C LEU A 209 -12.36 -12.09 11.38
N ASP A 210 -11.93 -12.49 12.59
CA ASP A 210 -12.20 -11.73 13.81
C ASP A 210 -11.14 -10.64 14.02
N THR A 211 -11.50 -9.39 13.74
CA THR A 211 -10.69 -8.19 13.97
C THR A 211 -11.09 -7.46 15.24
N SER A 212 -11.90 -8.06 16.11
CA SER A 212 -12.43 -7.42 17.31
C SER A 212 -11.35 -6.93 18.30
N GLY A 213 -10.20 -7.59 18.32
CA GLY A 213 -9.01 -7.21 19.09
C GLY A 213 -8.09 -6.20 18.43
N MET A 214 -8.48 -5.58 17.30
CA MET A 214 -7.64 -4.66 16.51
C MET A 214 -8.27 -3.26 16.51
N PRO A 215 -7.97 -2.40 17.49
CA PRO A 215 -8.63 -1.08 17.64
C PRO A 215 -8.44 -0.18 16.42
N GLU A 216 -7.27 -0.17 15.78
CA GLU A 216 -6.99 0.64 14.61
C GLU A 216 -7.81 0.18 13.38
N VAL A 217 -8.08 -1.12 13.24
CA VAL A 217 -9.00 -1.66 12.22
C VAL A 217 -10.42 -1.16 12.47
N LYS A 218 -10.88 -1.22 13.72
CA LYS A 218 -12.23 -0.74 14.07
C LYS A 218 -12.41 0.75 13.84
N GLU A 219 -11.40 1.55 14.09
CA GLU A 219 -11.43 2.98 13.80
C GLU A 219 -11.69 3.22 12.30
N LEU A 220 -10.97 2.53 11.43
CA LEU A 220 -11.12 2.62 9.98
C LEU A 220 -12.47 2.04 9.50
N GLU A 221 -12.95 0.96 10.09
CA GLU A 221 -14.28 0.40 9.82
C GLU A 221 -15.40 1.37 10.25
N SER A 222 -15.22 2.13 11.34
CA SER A 222 -16.21 3.08 11.85
C SER A 222 -16.46 4.27 10.90
N ILE A 223 -15.49 4.60 10.04
CA ILE A 223 -15.65 5.59 8.97
C ILE A 223 -16.07 4.97 7.63
N ASN A 224 -16.51 3.71 7.66
CA ASN A 224 -17.05 2.96 6.52
C ASN A 224 -16.05 2.65 5.40
N LEU A 225 -14.74 2.72 5.67
CA LEU A 225 -13.69 2.56 4.67
C LEU A 225 -13.72 1.19 3.96
N HIS A 226 -14.20 0.14 4.61
CA HIS A 226 -14.36 -1.22 4.09
C HIS A 226 -15.53 -1.42 3.13
N ASN A 227 -16.38 -0.40 2.94
CA ASN A 227 -17.50 -0.39 2.00
C ASN A 227 -17.32 0.63 0.88
N GLN A 228 -16.19 1.31 0.84
CA GLN A 228 -15.88 2.33 -0.15
C GLN A 228 -14.81 1.84 -1.14
N GLN A 229 -14.97 2.21 -2.40
CA GLN A 229 -13.97 1.97 -3.44
C GLN A 229 -13.85 3.18 -4.36
N TRP A 230 -12.63 3.67 -4.53
CA TRP A 230 -12.34 4.80 -5.42
C TRP A 230 -12.22 4.35 -6.87
N THR A 231 -12.70 5.20 -7.78
CA THR A 231 -12.62 4.94 -9.22
C THR A 231 -11.26 5.33 -9.81
N PHE A 232 -10.51 6.18 -9.13
CA PHE A 232 -9.23 6.77 -9.61
C PHE A 232 -9.37 7.47 -10.97
N THR A 233 -10.56 7.96 -11.28
CA THR A 233 -10.86 8.72 -12.49
C THR A 233 -12.01 9.68 -12.23
N ASP A 234 -12.02 10.81 -12.95
CA ASP A 234 -13.12 11.77 -12.95
C ASP A 234 -14.20 11.42 -13.98
N GLU A 235 -13.98 10.36 -14.77
CA GLU A 235 -14.90 9.88 -15.79
C GLU A 235 -15.81 8.79 -15.22
N SER A 236 -16.98 8.60 -15.85
CA SER A 236 -17.89 7.50 -15.51
C SER A 236 -17.16 6.15 -15.63
N SER A 237 -17.06 5.44 -14.53
CA SER A 237 -16.36 4.16 -14.42
C SER A 237 -17.31 2.96 -14.47
N GLY A 238 -16.85 1.86 -15.04
CA GLY A 238 -17.52 0.57 -14.94
C GLY A 238 -17.62 0.04 -13.50
N LEU A 239 -16.70 0.45 -12.63
CA LEU A 239 -16.73 0.12 -11.21
C LEU A 239 -18.03 0.54 -10.53
N SER A 240 -18.49 1.77 -10.74
CA SER A 240 -19.73 2.31 -10.11
C SER A 240 -20.99 1.55 -10.52
N LYS A 241 -20.96 0.81 -11.63
CA LYS A 241 -22.07 -0.05 -12.08
C LYS A 241 -22.08 -1.41 -11.38
N ILE A 242 -20.95 -1.85 -10.87
CA ILE A 242 -20.75 -3.14 -10.21
C ILE A 242 -20.78 -2.98 -8.71
N PHE A 243 -20.01 -2.04 -8.16
CA PHE A 243 -19.84 -1.83 -6.73
C PHE A 243 -20.86 -0.83 -6.20
N ASN A 244 -22.08 -1.32 -5.96
CA ASN A 244 -23.18 -0.54 -5.41
C ASN A 244 -24.18 -1.42 -4.68
N GLY A 245 -25.07 -0.78 -3.91
CA GLY A 245 -26.12 -1.44 -3.14
C GLY A 245 -25.56 -2.21 -1.94
N SER A 246 -26.30 -3.19 -1.46
CA SER A 246 -25.94 -3.92 -0.24
C SER A 246 -24.68 -4.77 -0.39
N SER A 247 -23.92 -4.85 0.69
CA SER A 247 -22.72 -5.68 0.78
C SER A 247 -23.02 -7.15 0.45
N PRO A 248 -22.15 -7.82 -0.31
CA PRO A 248 -22.28 -9.26 -0.58
C PRO A 248 -21.93 -10.14 0.65
N PHE A 249 -21.38 -9.52 1.70
CA PHE A 249 -21.13 -10.16 3.00
C PHE A 249 -22.27 -9.79 3.97
N ASP A 250 -22.68 -10.71 4.84
CA ASP A 250 -23.75 -10.48 5.82
C ASP A 250 -23.25 -9.55 6.95
N ASP A 251 -22.85 -8.34 6.62
CA ASP A 251 -22.36 -7.32 7.55
C ASP A 251 -23.27 -6.07 7.61
N GLY A 252 -24.33 -6.03 6.81
CA GLY A 252 -25.30 -4.94 6.76
C GLY A 252 -24.77 -3.65 6.14
N GLY A 253 -23.60 -3.69 5.48
CA GLY A 253 -22.99 -2.52 4.83
C GLY A 253 -23.67 -2.15 3.51
N GLU A 254 -23.64 -0.88 3.17
CA GLU A 254 -23.96 -0.37 1.83
C GLU A 254 -22.67 0.03 1.12
N LEU A 255 -22.53 -0.43 -0.13
CA LEU A 255 -21.34 -0.23 -0.95
C LEU A 255 -21.39 1.13 -1.65
N GLU A 256 -20.26 1.83 -1.67
CA GLU A 256 -20.14 3.15 -2.26
C GLU A 256 -18.90 3.21 -3.19
N ALA A 257 -19.15 3.41 -4.49
CA ALA A 257 -18.08 3.79 -5.41
C ALA A 257 -17.90 5.30 -5.40
N ILE A 258 -16.69 5.76 -5.09
CA ILE A 258 -16.36 7.18 -4.95
C ILE A 258 -15.56 7.62 -6.16
N ASP A 259 -16.00 8.66 -6.85
CA ASP A 259 -15.26 9.22 -8.00
C ASP A 259 -13.99 9.92 -7.54
N GLY A 260 -12.94 9.78 -8.35
CA GLY A 260 -11.63 10.37 -8.08
C GLY A 260 -10.74 9.53 -7.17
N VAL A 261 -9.93 10.20 -6.35
CA VAL A 261 -8.89 9.61 -5.49
C VAL A 261 -9.23 9.81 -4.01
N PRO A 262 -8.74 8.95 -3.10
CA PRO A 262 -8.91 9.17 -1.67
C PRO A 262 -8.24 10.47 -1.21
N GLU A 263 -8.73 11.03 -0.10
CA GLU A 263 -8.00 12.09 0.58
C GLU A 263 -6.67 11.51 1.08
N GLY A 264 -5.58 12.00 0.49
CA GLY A 264 -4.24 11.47 0.78
C GLY A 264 -3.64 12.05 2.06
N ALA A 265 -2.60 11.40 2.53
CA ALA A 265 -1.77 11.84 3.64
C ALA A 265 -0.36 12.21 3.16
N PRO A 266 0.33 13.16 3.82
CA PRO A 266 1.67 13.55 3.41
C PRO A 266 2.65 12.37 3.53
N ILE A 267 3.55 12.27 2.55
CA ILE A 267 4.68 11.35 2.61
C ILE A 267 5.56 11.73 3.82
N PRO A 268 5.99 10.77 4.66
CA PRO A 268 6.87 11.07 5.78
C PRO A 268 8.17 11.72 5.33
N ASN A 269 8.57 12.80 6.00
CA ASN A 269 9.86 13.41 5.77
C ASN A 269 10.93 12.63 6.55
N LEU A 270 11.53 11.64 5.90
CA LEU A 270 12.63 10.87 6.46
C LEU A 270 13.97 11.57 6.18
N PRO A 271 14.97 11.43 7.06
CA PRO A 271 16.33 11.91 6.77
C PRO A 271 16.90 11.19 5.54
N ASP A 272 17.91 11.79 4.94
CA ASP A 272 18.63 11.20 3.81
C ASP A 272 19.13 9.80 4.19
N ALA A 273 19.05 8.85 3.25
CA ALA A 273 19.65 7.54 3.45
C ALA A 273 21.16 7.70 3.71
N PRO A 274 21.75 6.84 4.58
CA PRO A 274 23.18 6.93 4.88
C PRO A 274 24.05 6.89 3.62
N GLN A 275 24.93 7.88 3.48
CA GLN A 275 25.81 8.05 2.33
C GLN A 275 27.29 7.81 2.70
N GLU A 276 27.55 6.90 3.63
CA GLU A 276 28.83 6.75 4.32
C GLU A 276 30.02 6.57 3.35
N PHE A 277 29.76 6.00 2.18
CA PHE A 277 30.80 5.73 1.17
C PHE A 277 30.62 6.52 -0.13
N ALA A 278 29.66 7.45 -0.17
CA ALA A 278 29.33 8.27 -1.33
C ALA A 278 29.73 9.73 -1.12
N SER A 279 30.99 9.99 -0.81
CA SER A 279 31.51 11.35 -0.57
C SER A 279 31.26 12.25 -1.79
N GLY A 280 30.73 13.45 -1.54
CA GLY A 280 30.49 14.47 -2.56
C GLY A 280 29.06 14.53 -3.10
N LEU A 281 28.20 13.57 -2.83
CA LEU A 281 26.78 13.61 -3.23
C LEU A 281 25.94 14.52 -2.32
N ASP A 282 26.26 14.60 -1.03
CA ASP A 282 25.47 15.34 -0.03
C ASP A 282 25.27 16.82 -0.40
N GLY A 283 26.30 17.45 -0.94
CA GLY A 283 26.25 18.85 -1.35
C GLY A 283 25.33 19.11 -2.55
N GLU A 284 25.31 18.20 -3.50
CA GLU A 284 24.46 18.32 -4.71
C GLU A 284 23.02 17.94 -4.38
N LEU A 285 22.77 16.90 -3.58
CA LEU A 285 21.44 16.52 -3.10
C LEU A 285 20.79 17.65 -2.28
N LYS A 286 21.54 18.25 -1.35
CA LYS A 286 21.06 19.40 -0.58
C LYS A 286 20.67 20.59 -1.46
N LYS A 287 21.47 20.91 -2.48
CA LYS A 287 21.15 21.98 -3.43
C LYS A 287 19.87 21.67 -4.21
N LEU A 288 19.73 20.43 -4.72
CA LEU A 288 18.55 20.00 -5.46
C LEU A 288 17.30 20.03 -4.58
N THR A 289 17.38 19.52 -3.34
CA THR A 289 16.26 19.54 -2.39
C THR A 289 15.84 20.99 -2.07
N GLN A 290 16.78 21.90 -1.87
CA GLN A 290 16.48 23.32 -1.66
C GLN A 290 15.80 23.95 -2.86
N GLN A 291 16.21 23.59 -4.08
CA GLN A 291 15.58 24.08 -5.31
C GLN A 291 14.13 23.57 -5.44
N ILE A 292 13.89 22.29 -5.17
CA ILE A 292 12.55 21.70 -5.19
C ILE A 292 11.64 22.38 -4.16
N GLN A 293 12.09 22.54 -2.92
CA GLN A 293 11.33 23.23 -1.87
C GLN A 293 10.99 24.69 -2.24
N GLN A 294 11.92 25.40 -2.88
CA GLN A 294 11.67 26.74 -3.38
C GLN A 294 10.62 26.78 -4.49
N MET A 295 10.63 25.80 -5.38
CA MET A 295 9.63 25.66 -6.45
C MET A 295 8.24 25.39 -5.88
N GLU A 296 8.12 24.48 -4.92
CA GLU A 296 6.86 24.17 -4.23
C GLU A 296 6.28 25.39 -3.51
N THR A 297 7.11 26.11 -2.78
CA THR A 297 6.69 27.34 -2.08
C THR A 297 6.20 28.42 -3.06
N THR A 298 6.85 28.54 -4.22
CA THR A 298 6.47 29.52 -5.26
C THR A 298 5.15 29.13 -5.92
N THR A 299 4.91 27.83 -6.14
CA THR A 299 3.67 27.32 -6.74
C THR A 299 2.47 27.54 -5.80
N ILE A 300 2.62 27.30 -4.50
CA ILE A 300 1.57 27.55 -3.50
C ILE A 300 1.23 29.04 -3.41
N SER A 301 2.22 29.91 -3.43
CA SER A 301 2.00 31.37 -3.38
C SER A 301 1.30 31.91 -4.64
N SER A 302 1.56 31.36 -5.79
CA SER A 302 0.92 31.74 -7.05
C SER A 302 -0.53 31.24 -7.15
N SER A 303 -0.85 30.06 -6.62
CA SER A 303 -2.21 29.53 -6.59
C SER A 303 -3.13 30.28 -5.62
N SER A 304 -2.60 30.77 -4.50
CA SER A 304 -3.36 31.57 -3.53
C SER A 304 -3.69 32.99 -4.04
N SER A 305 -2.87 33.56 -4.94
CA SER A 305 -3.13 34.88 -5.54
C SER A 305 -4.19 34.83 -6.64
N THR A 306 -4.36 33.70 -7.31
CA THR A 306 -5.33 33.55 -8.41
C THR A 306 -6.76 33.37 -7.91
N THR A 307 -6.93 32.84 -6.69
CA THR A 307 -8.25 32.67 -6.05
C THR A 307 -8.80 33.97 -5.44
N ALA A 308 -7.94 34.94 -5.13
CA ALA A 308 -8.34 36.22 -4.58
C ALA A 308 -8.84 37.21 -5.66
N SER A 309 -8.50 37.05 -6.95
CA SER A 309 -8.90 37.92 -8.03
C SER A 309 -10.22 37.55 -8.73
N ARG A 310 -10.85 36.40 -8.36
CA ARG A 310 -12.15 35.96 -8.91
C ARG A 310 -13.36 36.30 -8.03
N LYS A 311 -13.17 37.04 -6.94
CA LYS A 311 -14.27 37.59 -6.11
C LYS A 311 -14.24 39.12 -6.12
N LYS A 312 -14.44 39.72 -7.27
CA LYS A 312 -14.90 41.09 -7.39
C LYS A 312 -15.86 41.20 -8.57
#